data_855e14ce0a87453bc5e7eec7b5a3c369
#
_entry.id   855e14ce0a87453bc5e7eec7b5a3c369
#
_cell.length_a   1.000
_cell.length_b   1.000
_cell.length_c   1.000
_cell.angle_alpha   90.00
_cell.angle_beta   90.00
_cell.angle_gamma   90.00
#
_symmetry.space_group_name_H-M   'P 1'
#
loop_
_entity.id
_entity.type
_entity.pdbx_description
1 polymer ?
#
loop_
_entity_poly.entity_id
_entity_poly.type
_entity_poly.pdbx_seq_one_letter_code
_entity_poly.pdbx_strand_id
1 'polypeptide(L)'
;MSHKISNDTLTLWKIKEIIDHNETITLSEESEKQALKCREYLDSKMEDIGRPVYGVTTGFGSLCNITIPEEDLSQLQHNLVMSHACGTGDTVRPEIVKLMLLLKVQSLSYGHSGVQLATIGRLMDMFNNDILPVVYQQGSLGASGDLAPLAHLCLPIIGMGEVLYHGEVRSAADVWQELGWEPIRLQSKEGLALLNGTQFMSAHAVWALLKSQRLSRWADCIGAMSLEAFDGRIEPFYELTHLLRRHKGQMETADAFLSLLEGSELIRRPKQHVQDPYSFRCIPQVHGAVKDNIRYVESVIGNEINSATDNPNVFPDEDMIISAGNFHGEPIAIPMDTLAIAMSELANISERRIYKLISGQRGLPMFLVAKPGLNSGFMIPQYTAASIVSQNKMLCWPASCDSIPSSQGQEDHVSMGSNSATKLVRVMDNVETVLAIELFNAAQALEFRRPGKSSPAIEKLLESYRKVVPFVDVDTYMHPLIMKSIEFIRNEANML
;
A
#
# COMPACT_ATOMS: atom_id res chain seq x y z
N MET A 1 -20.99 3.23 11.33
CA MET A 1 -21.71 2.97 10.06
C MET A 1 -21.34 1.58 9.60
N SER A 2 -22.12 0.96 8.71
CA SER A 2 -21.82 -0.36 8.20
C SER A 2 -21.77 -0.32 6.66
N HIS A 3 -20.69 -0.84 6.08
CA HIS A 3 -20.56 -1.02 4.64
C HIS A 3 -21.14 -2.39 4.22
N LYS A 4 -21.98 -2.40 3.18
CA LYS A 4 -22.48 -3.64 2.60
C LYS A 4 -21.59 -4.09 1.46
N ILE A 5 -20.95 -5.24 1.63
CA ILE A 5 -20.19 -5.92 0.58
C ILE A 5 -21.19 -6.42 -0.48
N SER A 6 -20.98 -6.01 -1.73
CA SER A 6 -21.87 -6.30 -2.85
C SER A 6 -21.08 -6.49 -4.15
N ASN A 7 -21.80 -6.68 -5.26
CA ASN A 7 -21.22 -6.68 -6.60
C ASN A 7 -20.92 -5.27 -7.15
N ASP A 8 -21.25 -4.21 -6.39
CA ASP A 8 -20.87 -2.86 -6.78
C ASP A 8 -19.36 -2.69 -6.70
N THR A 9 -18.83 -1.86 -7.59
CA THR A 9 -17.39 -1.60 -7.66
C THR A 9 -16.86 -0.99 -6.35
N LEU A 10 -16.03 -1.73 -5.65
CA LEU A 10 -15.28 -1.25 -4.50
C LEU A 10 -14.15 -0.33 -4.99
N THR A 11 -14.14 0.92 -4.57
CA THR A 11 -13.12 1.90 -4.94
C THR A 11 -12.09 2.08 -3.82
N LEU A 12 -10.88 2.54 -4.15
CA LEU A 12 -9.86 2.89 -3.14
C LEU A 12 -10.39 3.94 -2.14
N TRP A 13 -11.18 4.90 -2.64
CA TRP A 13 -11.82 5.91 -1.79
C TRP A 13 -12.76 5.26 -0.77
N LYS A 14 -13.60 4.31 -1.21
CA LYS A 14 -14.51 3.61 -0.29
C LYS A 14 -13.76 2.75 0.72
N ILE A 15 -12.67 2.09 0.32
CA ILE A 15 -11.80 1.38 1.26
C ILE A 15 -11.25 2.35 2.31
N LYS A 16 -10.75 3.52 1.89
CA LYS A 16 -10.27 4.55 2.81
C LYS A 16 -11.35 4.97 3.82
N GLU A 17 -12.58 5.23 3.35
CA GLU A 17 -13.70 5.57 4.25
C GLU A 17 -13.98 4.46 5.28
N ILE A 18 -14.03 3.19 4.84
CA ILE A 18 -14.26 2.04 5.72
C ILE A 18 -13.19 1.97 6.83
N ILE A 19 -11.92 2.14 6.46
CA ILE A 19 -10.80 2.04 7.41
C ILE A 19 -10.76 3.28 8.33
N ASP A 20 -10.84 4.49 7.79
CA ASP A 20 -10.72 5.73 8.56
C ASP A 20 -11.86 5.91 9.57
N HIS A 21 -13.06 5.46 9.23
CA HIS A 21 -14.23 5.57 10.08
C HIS A 21 -14.53 4.29 10.91
N ASN A 22 -13.65 3.28 10.84
CA ASN A 22 -13.86 1.98 11.46
C ASN A 22 -15.27 1.43 11.19
N GLU A 23 -15.72 1.49 9.92
CA GLU A 23 -17.01 0.93 9.54
C GLU A 23 -16.98 -0.60 9.68
N THR A 24 -18.06 -1.17 10.18
CA THR A 24 -18.26 -2.62 10.11
C THR A 24 -18.65 -3.04 8.69
N ILE A 25 -18.42 -4.29 8.34
CA ILE A 25 -18.81 -4.86 7.05
C ILE A 25 -19.87 -5.95 7.23
N THR A 26 -20.80 -6.02 6.28
CA THR A 26 -21.84 -7.05 6.20
C THR A 26 -22.03 -7.45 4.74
N LEU A 27 -22.51 -8.66 4.46
CA LEU A 27 -22.88 -9.01 3.09
C LEU A 27 -24.22 -8.34 2.69
N SER A 28 -24.34 -8.04 1.41
CA SER A 28 -25.66 -7.74 0.81
C SER A 28 -26.47 -9.03 0.65
N GLU A 29 -27.80 -8.91 0.63
CA GLU A 29 -28.69 -10.07 0.38
C GLU A 29 -28.39 -10.77 -0.95
N GLU A 30 -27.93 -10.02 -1.95
CA GLU A 30 -27.55 -10.56 -3.25
C GLU A 30 -26.27 -11.40 -3.13
N SER A 31 -25.24 -10.89 -2.47
CA SER A 31 -23.99 -11.63 -2.24
C SER A 31 -24.19 -12.87 -1.39
N GLU A 32 -25.05 -12.80 -0.35
CA GLU A 32 -25.43 -13.98 0.43
C GLU A 32 -26.08 -15.05 -0.45
N LYS A 33 -27.06 -14.67 -1.29
CA LYS A 33 -27.75 -15.59 -2.22
C LYS A 33 -26.79 -16.20 -3.23
N GLN A 34 -25.84 -15.42 -3.76
CA GLN A 34 -24.86 -15.90 -4.72
C GLN A 34 -23.88 -16.89 -4.08
N ALA A 35 -23.36 -16.57 -2.90
CA ALA A 35 -22.47 -17.46 -2.17
C ALA A 35 -23.16 -18.79 -1.81
N LEU A 36 -24.41 -18.72 -1.31
CA LEU A 36 -25.22 -19.90 -0.98
C LEU A 36 -25.50 -20.74 -2.23
N LYS A 37 -25.97 -20.15 -3.31
CA LYS A 37 -26.21 -20.82 -4.59
C LYS A 37 -24.98 -21.55 -5.11
N CYS A 38 -23.82 -20.90 -5.02
CA CYS A 38 -22.53 -21.48 -5.43
C CYS A 38 -22.16 -22.69 -4.57
N ARG A 39 -22.38 -22.62 -3.26
CA ARG A 39 -22.11 -23.73 -2.34
C ARG A 39 -23.05 -24.92 -2.60
N GLU A 40 -24.34 -24.66 -2.66
CA GLU A 40 -25.36 -25.68 -2.95
C GLU A 40 -25.12 -26.39 -4.29
N TYR A 41 -24.77 -25.63 -5.33
CA TYR A 41 -24.39 -26.20 -6.62
C TYR A 41 -23.16 -27.12 -6.48
N LEU A 42 -22.12 -26.68 -5.79
CA LEU A 42 -20.93 -27.50 -5.61
C LEU A 42 -21.23 -28.77 -4.82
N ASP A 43 -22.04 -28.70 -3.76
CA ASP A 43 -22.46 -29.87 -2.97
C ASP A 43 -23.27 -30.87 -3.81
N SER A 44 -24.24 -30.39 -4.61
CA SER A 44 -25.02 -31.25 -5.49
C SER A 44 -24.16 -31.93 -6.57
N LYS A 45 -23.16 -31.22 -7.09
CA LYS A 45 -22.23 -31.80 -8.07
C LYS A 45 -21.35 -32.87 -7.47
N MET A 46 -20.96 -32.74 -6.19
CA MET A 46 -20.14 -33.75 -5.49
C MET A 46 -20.81 -35.15 -5.48
N GLU A 47 -22.14 -35.20 -5.37
CA GLU A 47 -22.90 -36.47 -5.39
C GLU A 47 -22.88 -37.14 -6.76
N ASP A 48 -22.76 -36.39 -7.86
CA ASP A 48 -22.88 -36.87 -9.25
C ASP A 48 -21.57 -36.93 -10.04
N ILE A 49 -20.45 -36.46 -9.44
CA ILE A 49 -19.17 -36.33 -10.16
C ILE A 49 -18.51 -37.70 -10.37
N GLY A 50 -18.72 -38.30 -11.53
CA GLY A 50 -18.06 -39.51 -11.99
C GLY A 50 -16.58 -39.30 -12.45
N ARG A 51 -16.00 -38.09 -12.31
CA ARG A 51 -14.62 -37.77 -12.71
C ARG A 51 -13.95 -36.86 -11.67
N PRO A 52 -12.61 -36.95 -11.53
CA PRO A 52 -11.87 -36.03 -10.63
C PRO A 52 -12.03 -34.56 -11.04
N VAL A 53 -12.29 -33.70 -10.04
CA VAL A 53 -12.33 -32.24 -10.21
C VAL A 53 -11.23 -31.61 -9.36
N TYR A 54 -10.33 -30.85 -10.01
CA TYR A 54 -9.20 -30.21 -9.34
C TYR A 54 -9.61 -29.40 -8.12
N GLY A 55 -8.95 -29.64 -7.00
CA GLY A 55 -9.16 -28.88 -5.78
C GLY A 55 -10.51 -29.08 -5.08
N VAL A 56 -11.36 -29.95 -5.63
CA VAL A 56 -12.66 -30.33 -5.06
C VAL A 56 -12.61 -31.80 -4.58
N THR A 57 -12.24 -32.72 -5.48
CA THR A 57 -12.12 -34.17 -5.20
C THR A 57 -10.69 -34.70 -5.40
N THR A 58 -9.71 -33.83 -5.60
CA THR A 58 -8.31 -34.19 -5.79
C THR A 58 -7.39 -33.45 -4.84
N GLY A 59 -6.15 -33.93 -4.74
CA GLY A 59 -5.04 -33.15 -4.16
C GLY A 59 -4.73 -31.90 -4.97
N PHE A 60 -3.73 -31.14 -4.54
CA PHE A 60 -3.38 -29.81 -5.05
C PHE A 60 -2.00 -29.79 -5.73
N GLY A 61 -1.77 -28.80 -6.60
CA GLY A 61 -0.51 -28.63 -7.31
C GLY A 61 -0.13 -29.90 -8.08
N SER A 62 1.06 -30.44 -7.87
CA SER A 62 1.53 -31.69 -8.48
C SER A 62 0.74 -32.94 -8.07
N LEU A 63 -0.06 -32.86 -7.01
CA LEU A 63 -0.92 -33.95 -6.52
C LEU A 63 -2.32 -33.94 -7.14
N CYS A 64 -2.56 -33.14 -8.15
CA CYS A 64 -3.87 -32.95 -8.81
C CYS A 64 -4.49 -34.23 -9.42
N ASN A 65 -3.70 -35.26 -9.65
CA ASN A 65 -4.14 -36.54 -10.19
C ASN A 65 -4.50 -37.59 -9.10
N ILE A 66 -4.37 -37.25 -7.82
CA ILE A 66 -4.69 -38.12 -6.70
C ILE A 66 -6.11 -37.81 -6.24
N THR A 67 -7.03 -38.74 -6.44
CA THR A 67 -8.43 -38.63 -5.97
C THR A 67 -8.51 -38.89 -4.47
N ILE A 68 -9.27 -38.07 -3.75
CA ILE A 68 -9.46 -38.13 -2.30
C ILE A 68 -10.87 -38.68 -2.05
N PRO A 69 -11.04 -39.67 -1.14
CA PRO A 69 -12.35 -40.14 -0.72
C PRO A 69 -13.20 -39.04 -0.11
N GLU A 70 -14.52 -39.11 -0.30
CA GLU A 70 -15.44 -38.09 0.20
C GLU A 70 -15.34 -37.87 1.70
N GLU A 71 -15.19 -38.94 2.47
CA GLU A 71 -15.00 -38.92 3.95
C GLU A 71 -13.77 -38.14 4.41
N ASP A 72 -12.75 -38.02 3.55
CA ASP A 72 -11.49 -37.34 3.85
C ASP A 72 -11.43 -35.87 3.35
N LEU A 73 -12.42 -35.41 2.57
CA LEU A 73 -12.38 -34.10 1.94
C LEU A 73 -12.33 -32.94 2.94
N SER A 74 -13.06 -33.02 4.05
CA SER A 74 -12.99 -32.01 5.11
C SER A 74 -11.62 -32.00 5.79
N GLN A 75 -11.05 -33.16 6.07
CA GLN A 75 -9.72 -33.28 6.64
C GLN A 75 -8.64 -32.74 5.69
N LEU A 76 -8.80 -32.99 4.39
CA LEU A 76 -7.91 -32.42 3.37
C LEU A 76 -7.87 -30.87 3.42
N GLN A 77 -9.03 -30.21 3.57
CA GLN A 77 -9.08 -28.74 3.67
C GLN A 77 -8.37 -28.22 4.92
N HIS A 78 -8.56 -28.88 6.07
CA HIS A 78 -7.85 -28.55 7.30
C HIS A 78 -6.34 -28.73 7.16
N ASN A 79 -5.91 -29.87 6.62
CA ASN A 79 -4.49 -30.17 6.38
C ASN A 79 -3.85 -29.14 5.43
N LEU A 80 -4.59 -28.68 4.42
CA LEU A 80 -4.14 -27.68 3.49
C LEU A 80 -3.82 -26.36 4.22
N VAL A 81 -4.76 -25.84 5.01
CA VAL A 81 -4.56 -24.59 5.76
C VAL A 81 -3.37 -24.72 6.72
N MET A 82 -3.29 -25.83 7.48
CA MET A 82 -2.20 -26.05 8.43
C MET A 82 -0.83 -26.14 7.75
N SER A 83 -0.72 -26.94 6.69
CA SER A 83 0.58 -27.21 6.05
C SER A 83 1.12 -26.03 5.24
N HIS A 84 0.25 -25.13 4.81
CA HIS A 84 0.62 -23.95 4.04
C HIS A 84 0.93 -22.72 4.92
N ALA A 85 0.56 -22.74 6.19
CA ALA A 85 0.90 -21.69 7.15
C ALA A 85 2.37 -21.82 7.62
N CYS A 86 3.30 -21.59 6.71
CA CYS A 86 4.74 -21.76 6.89
C CYS A 86 5.55 -20.46 6.63
N GLY A 87 4.88 -19.30 6.68
CA GLY A 87 5.51 -17.99 6.51
C GLY A 87 6.52 -17.68 7.64
N THR A 88 7.51 -16.85 7.30
CA THR A 88 8.60 -16.44 8.19
C THR A 88 8.93 -14.95 8.03
N GLY A 89 9.96 -14.48 8.75
CA GLY A 89 10.40 -13.08 8.71
C GLY A 89 9.55 -12.18 9.60
N ASP A 90 9.57 -10.88 9.29
CA ASP A 90 8.79 -9.90 10.04
C ASP A 90 7.28 -10.10 9.83
N THR A 91 6.50 -9.70 10.82
CA THR A 91 5.04 -9.70 10.69
C THR A 91 4.55 -8.61 9.74
N VAL A 92 3.45 -8.88 9.07
CA VAL A 92 2.72 -7.89 8.28
C VAL A 92 2.05 -6.88 9.21
N ARG A 93 2.02 -5.62 8.81
CA ARG A 93 1.39 -4.55 9.59
C ARG A 93 -0.10 -4.81 9.80
N PRO A 94 -0.63 -4.52 10.99
CA PRO A 94 -2.04 -4.73 11.31
C PRO A 94 -3.01 -4.09 10.31
N GLU A 95 -2.71 -2.86 9.86
CA GLU A 95 -3.54 -2.15 8.87
C GLU A 95 -3.58 -2.86 7.50
N ILE A 96 -2.52 -3.53 7.10
CA ILE A 96 -2.48 -4.32 5.86
C ILE A 96 -3.24 -5.65 6.07
N VAL A 97 -3.11 -6.29 7.23
CA VAL A 97 -3.87 -7.51 7.55
C VAL A 97 -5.38 -7.23 7.57
N LYS A 98 -5.79 -6.06 8.09
CA LYS A 98 -7.19 -5.63 8.06
C LYS A 98 -7.69 -5.48 6.61
N LEU A 99 -6.87 -4.92 5.71
CA LEU A 99 -7.17 -4.87 4.28
C LEU A 99 -7.23 -6.27 3.64
N MET A 100 -6.35 -7.21 4.04
CA MET A 100 -6.41 -8.60 3.56
C MET A 100 -7.75 -9.25 3.90
N LEU A 101 -8.26 -9.08 5.12
CA LEU A 101 -9.59 -9.58 5.53
C LEU A 101 -10.70 -8.97 4.67
N LEU A 102 -10.72 -7.65 4.51
CA LEU A 102 -11.71 -6.94 3.68
C LEU A 102 -11.72 -7.47 2.25
N LEU A 103 -10.55 -7.53 1.61
CA LEU A 103 -10.42 -7.95 0.21
C LEU A 103 -10.72 -9.45 0.03
N LYS A 104 -10.42 -10.28 1.03
CA LYS A 104 -10.79 -11.70 0.99
C LYS A 104 -12.32 -11.87 1.06
N VAL A 105 -13.00 -11.17 1.94
CA VAL A 105 -14.47 -11.15 2.00
C VAL A 105 -15.05 -10.65 0.68
N GLN A 106 -14.53 -9.56 0.11
CA GLN A 106 -14.98 -9.03 -1.17
C GLN A 106 -14.87 -10.07 -2.29
N SER A 107 -13.70 -10.73 -2.42
CA SER A 107 -13.48 -11.75 -3.45
C SER A 107 -14.41 -12.96 -3.31
N LEU A 108 -14.65 -13.43 -2.08
CA LEU A 108 -15.52 -14.57 -1.82
C LEU A 108 -17.00 -14.24 -2.01
N SER A 109 -17.38 -12.97 -1.85
CA SER A 109 -18.77 -12.50 -1.94
C SER A 109 -19.37 -12.59 -3.35
N TYR A 110 -18.54 -12.71 -4.39
CA TYR A 110 -18.99 -12.84 -5.79
C TYR A 110 -19.65 -14.19 -6.10
N GLY A 111 -19.62 -15.16 -5.19
CA GLY A 111 -20.31 -16.45 -5.36
C GLY A 111 -19.70 -17.38 -6.41
N HIS A 112 -18.37 -17.32 -6.61
CA HIS A 112 -17.64 -18.20 -7.53
C HIS A 112 -16.64 -19.13 -6.84
N SER A 113 -16.55 -19.07 -5.51
CA SER A 113 -15.52 -19.78 -4.73
C SER A 113 -16.04 -21.03 -4.01
N GLY A 114 -17.35 -21.23 -3.90
CA GLY A 114 -17.96 -22.41 -3.29
C GLY A 114 -17.73 -22.51 -1.77
N VAL A 115 -17.66 -21.39 -1.06
CA VAL A 115 -17.49 -21.33 0.39
C VAL A 115 -18.83 -21.26 1.13
N GLN A 116 -18.84 -21.74 2.39
CA GLN A 116 -20.00 -21.60 3.27
C GLN A 116 -20.18 -20.13 3.71
N LEU A 117 -21.40 -19.69 3.96
CA LEU A 117 -21.65 -18.37 4.57
C LEU A 117 -20.99 -18.23 5.95
N ALA A 118 -20.90 -19.31 6.73
CA ALA A 118 -20.23 -19.32 8.02
C ALA A 118 -18.74 -18.95 7.91
N THR A 119 -18.07 -19.40 6.86
CA THR A 119 -16.65 -19.08 6.59
C THR A 119 -16.46 -17.60 6.25
N ILE A 120 -17.31 -17.04 5.37
CA ILE A 120 -17.31 -15.61 5.06
C ILE A 120 -17.66 -14.80 6.32
N GLY A 121 -18.67 -15.24 7.07
CA GLY A 121 -19.10 -14.63 8.34
C GLY A 121 -17.94 -14.51 9.32
N ARG A 122 -17.14 -15.56 9.52
CA ARG A 122 -16.01 -15.54 10.44
C ARG A 122 -14.92 -14.54 9.99
N LEU A 123 -14.65 -14.40 8.70
CA LEU A 123 -13.74 -13.37 8.18
C LEU A 123 -14.27 -11.95 8.48
N MET A 124 -15.59 -11.75 8.31
CA MET A 124 -16.24 -10.46 8.67
C MET A 124 -16.21 -10.22 10.18
N ASP A 125 -16.45 -11.23 10.99
CA ASP A 125 -16.39 -11.12 12.46
C ASP A 125 -14.98 -10.72 12.92
N MET A 126 -13.94 -11.31 12.35
CA MET A 126 -12.55 -10.91 12.64
C MET A 126 -12.30 -9.45 12.23
N PHE A 127 -12.72 -9.05 11.03
CA PHE A 127 -12.60 -7.66 10.58
C PHE A 127 -13.35 -6.67 11.50
N ASN A 128 -14.60 -6.99 11.84
CA ASN A 128 -15.49 -6.11 12.61
C ASN A 128 -15.07 -5.94 14.08
N ASN A 129 -14.37 -6.92 14.63
CA ASN A 129 -13.90 -6.92 16.02
C ASN A 129 -12.40 -6.60 16.16
N ASP A 130 -11.74 -6.15 15.08
CA ASP A 130 -10.29 -5.89 15.05
C ASP A 130 -9.45 -7.08 15.55
N ILE A 131 -9.89 -8.30 15.24
CA ILE A 131 -9.15 -9.53 15.52
C ILE A 131 -8.30 -9.84 14.28
N LEU A 132 -7.04 -9.46 14.32
CA LEU A 132 -6.18 -9.49 13.15
C LEU A 132 -5.22 -10.68 13.20
N PRO A 133 -5.35 -11.68 12.30
CA PRO A 133 -4.42 -12.80 12.23
C PRO A 133 -2.97 -12.36 12.09
N VAL A 134 -2.05 -13.07 12.75
CA VAL A 134 -0.62 -12.84 12.60
C VAL A 134 -0.16 -13.46 11.28
N VAL A 135 0.24 -12.60 10.34
CA VAL A 135 0.71 -12.97 9.00
C VAL A 135 2.17 -12.55 8.85
N TYR A 136 2.97 -13.35 8.14
CA TYR A 136 4.39 -13.09 7.93
C TYR A 136 4.69 -12.63 6.50
N GLN A 137 5.76 -11.84 6.35
CA GLN A 137 6.10 -11.20 5.07
C GLN A 137 6.74 -12.15 4.05
N GLN A 138 7.35 -13.26 4.51
CA GLN A 138 8.06 -14.22 3.65
C GLN A 138 7.30 -15.54 3.57
N GLY A 139 7.24 -16.13 2.37
CA GLY A 139 6.64 -17.44 2.15
C GLY A 139 5.80 -17.55 0.88
N SER A 140 5.51 -16.45 0.17
CA SER A 140 4.78 -16.49 -1.10
C SER A 140 5.71 -16.24 -2.29
N LEU A 141 5.50 -17.00 -3.35
CA LEU A 141 6.10 -16.80 -4.68
C LEU A 141 5.14 -16.03 -5.61
N GLY A 142 3.88 -15.82 -5.20
CA GLY A 142 2.85 -15.33 -6.09
C GLY A 142 2.53 -16.32 -7.23
N ALA A 143 2.73 -17.60 -6.98
CA ALA A 143 2.51 -18.70 -7.93
C ALA A 143 1.02 -19.01 -8.08
N SER A 144 0.42 -19.64 -7.05
CA SER A 144 -1.02 -19.87 -6.94
C SER A 144 -1.69 -18.75 -6.12
N GLY A 145 -1.26 -17.51 -6.33
CA GLY A 145 -1.50 -16.39 -5.44
C GLY A 145 -0.62 -16.46 -4.18
N ASP A 146 -1.16 -16.00 -3.07
CA ASP A 146 -0.44 -15.77 -1.82
C ASP A 146 -0.64 -16.89 -0.80
N LEU A 147 -0.33 -18.16 -1.15
CA LEU A 147 -0.70 -19.34 -0.36
C LEU A 147 -0.33 -19.25 1.13
N ALA A 148 0.96 -19.07 1.46
CA ALA A 148 1.40 -19.07 2.84
C ALA A 148 0.85 -17.89 3.65
N PRO A 149 0.89 -16.62 3.20
CA PRO A 149 0.26 -15.50 3.90
C PRO A 149 -1.24 -15.68 4.11
N LEU A 150 -1.97 -16.18 3.10
CA LEU A 150 -3.41 -16.41 3.22
C LEU A 150 -3.73 -17.61 4.11
N ALA A 151 -2.85 -18.61 4.18
CA ALA A 151 -2.99 -19.68 5.16
C ALA A 151 -2.88 -19.13 6.60
N HIS A 152 -1.91 -18.27 6.88
CA HIS A 152 -1.82 -17.59 8.18
C HIS A 152 -3.06 -16.73 8.47
N LEU A 153 -3.58 -16.00 7.46
CA LEU A 153 -4.79 -15.21 7.59
C LEU A 153 -6.00 -16.08 8.01
N CYS A 154 -6.06 -17.32 7.51
CA CYS A 154 -7.21 -18.19 7.65
C CYS A 154 -7.06 -19.26 8.77
N LEU A 155 -5.87 -19.46 9.34
CA LEU A 155 -5.69 -20.40 10.48
C LEU A 155 -6.70 -20.17 11.62
N PRO A 156 -7.01 -18.93 12.02
CA PRO A 156 -7.97 -18.68 13.11
C PRO A 156 -9.39 -19.21 12.81
N ILE A 157 -9.78 -19.32 11.53
CA ILE A 157 -11.09 -19.88 11.15
C ILE A 157 -11.26 -21.30 11.71
N ILE A 158 -10.19 -22.09 11.69
CA ILE A 158 -10.15 -23.46 12.20
C ILE A 158 -9.65 -23.54 13.67
N GLY A 159 -9.59 -22.41 14.40
CA GLY A 159 -9.20 -22.34 15.81
C GLY A 159 -7.70 -22.45 16.06
N MET A 160 -6.87 -22.20 15.06
CA MET A 160 -5.39 -22.32 15.16
C MET A 160 -4.70 -20.98 14.87
N GLY A 161 -3.40 -20.92 15.11
CA GLY A 161 -2.58 -19.74 14.87
C GLY A 161 -2.73 -18.67 15.94
N GLU A 162 -2.24 -17.48 15.62
CA GLU A 162 -2.19 -16.34 16.53
C GLU A 162 -2.94 -15.15 15.93
N VAL A 163 -3.50 -14.32 16.79
CA VAL A 163 -4.20 -13.09 16.42
C VAL A 163 -3.74 -11.93 17.28
N LEU A 164 -3.65 -10.75 16.70
CA LEU A 164 -3.55 -9.48 17.43
C LEU A 164 -4.96 -9.10 17.89
N TYR A 165 -5.19 -9.08 19.20
CA TYR A 165 -6.46 -8.71 19.80
C TYR A 165 -6.23 -7.82 21.02
N HIS A 166 -6.85 -6.65 21.06
CA HIS A 166 -6.65 -5.61 22.09
C HIS A 166 -5.18 -5.20 22.28
N GLY A 167 -4.40 -5.19 21.20
CA GLY A 167 -2.99 -4.79 21.22
C GLY A 167 -2.01 -5.88 21.66
N GLU A 168 -2.49 -7.08 21.95
CA GLU A 168 -1.68 -8.24 22.35
C GLU A 168 -1.78 -9.38 21.34
N VAL A 169 -0.66 -10.07 21.09
CA VAL A 169 -0.65 -11.29 20.29
C VAL A 169 -1.06 -12.45 21.20
N ARG A 170 -2.13 -13.15 20.81
CA ARG A 170 -2.72 -14.27 21.56
C ARG A 170 -3.02 -15.44 20.65
N SER A 171 -3.09 -16.65 21.23
CA SER A 171 -3.62 -17.82 20.52
C SER A 171 -5.06 -17.56 20.05
N ALA A 172 -5.37 -17.92 18.81
CA ALA A 172 -6.74 -17.83 18.31
C ALA A 172 -7.70 -18.68 19.15
N ALA A 173 -7.28 -19.85 19.61
CA ALA A 173 -8.08 -20.73 20.45
C ALA A 173 -8.51 -20.05 21.78
N ASP A 174 -7.60 -19.32 22.43
CA ASP A 174 -7.90 -18.64 23.69
C ASP A 174 -8.89 -17.48 23.46
N VAL A 175 -8.72 -16.73 22.34
CA VAL A 175 -9.63 -15.64 21.99
C VAL A 175 -11.02 -16.19 21.61
N TRP A 176 -11.08 -17.32 20.87
CA TRP A 176 -12.35 -17.98 20.55
C TRP A 176 -13.08 -18.46 21.80
N GLN A 177 -12.35 -19.05 22.76
CA GLN A 177 -12.94 -19.46 24.04
C GLN A 177 -13.51 -18.25 24.80
N GLU A 178 -12.80 -17.11 24.82
CA GLU A 178 -13.27 -15.89 25.48
C GLU A 178 -14.55 -15.32 24.83
N LEU A 179 -14.62 -15.36 23.48
CA LEU A 179 -15.74 -14.83 22.71
C LEU A 179 -16.92 -15.85 22.56
N GLY A 180 -16.73 -17.09 23.00
CA GLY A 180 -17.71 -18.16 22.77
C GLY A 180 -17.85 -18.55 21.32
N TRP A 181 -16.76 -18.41 20.53
CA TRP A 181 -16.73 -18.79 19.13
C TRP A 181 -16.21 -20.21 18.95
N GLU A 182 -16.87 -21.00 18.09
CA GLU A 182 -16.41 -22.35 17.75
C GLU A 182 -15.58 -22.32 16.46
N PRO A 183 -14.52 -23.13 16.33
CA PRO A 183 -13.83 -23.34 15.07
C PRO A 183 -14.76 -23.82 13.97
N ILE A 184 -14.54 -23.34 12.75
CA ILE A 184 -15.36 -23.75 11.60
C ILE A 184 -14.76 -25.02 10.98
N ARG A 185 -15.61 -26.02 10.74
CA ARG A 185 -15.26 -27.19 9.96
C ARG A 185 -15.36 -26.85 8.48
N LEU A 186 -14.22 -26.82 7.80
CA LEU A 186 -14.17 -26.53 6.37
C LEU A 186 -14.77 -27.68 5.55
N GLN A 187 -15.54 -27.33 4.53
CA GLN A 187 -16.10 -28.22 3.54
C GLN A 187 -15.19 -28.34 2.31
N SER A 188 -15.54 -29.23 1.37
CA SER A 188 -14.81 -29.40 0.11
C SER A 188 -14.54 -28.05 -0.58
N LYS A 189 -13.35 -27.88 -1.16
CA LYS A 189 -12.86 -26.66 -1.81
C LYS A 189 -12.56 -25.44 -0.90
N GLU A 190 -13.10 -25.35 0.30
CA GLU A 190 -12.96 -24.13 1.13
C GLU A 190 -11.53 -23.81 1.50
N GLY A 191 -10.70 -24.80 1.84
CA GLY A 191 -9.28 -24.57 2.11
C GLY A 191 -8.58 -23.90 0.93
N LEU A 192 -8.83 -24.40 -0.28
CA LEU A 192 -8.25 -23.81 -1.48
C LEU A 192 -8.82 -22.42 -1.79
N ALA A 193 -10.13 -22.20 -1.64
CA ALA A 193 -10.75 -20.90 -1.81
C ALA A 193 -10.19 -19.83 -0.84
N LEU A 194 -9.83 -20.26 0.37
CA LEU A 194 -9.22 -19.39 1.37
C LEU A 194 -7.77 -19.04 1.05
N LEU A 195 -6.98 -20.00 0.57
CA LEU A 195 -5.53 -19.85 0.36
C LEU A 195 -5.17 -19.29 -1.01
N ASN A 196 -5.93 -19.65 -2.06
CA ASN A 196 -5.71 -19.10 -3.38
C ASN A 196 -6.13 -17.62 -3.45
N GLY A 197 -5.47 -16.88 -4.32
CA GLY A 197 -5.80 -15.49 -4.60
C GLY A 197 -4.69 -14.53 -4.22
N THR A 198 -4.91 -13.26 -4.52
CA THR A 198 -3.89 -12.21 -4.50
C THR A 198 -4.08 -11.21 -3.35
N GLN A 199 -4.85 -11.56 -2.32
CA GLN A 199 -5.29 -10.60 -1.30
C GLN A 199 -4.13 -10.07 -0.42
N PHE A 200 -3.03 -10.81 -0.26
CA PHE A 200 -1.84 -10.29 0.38
C PHE A 200 -1.18 -9.20 -0.48
N MET A 201 -0.90 -9.49 -1.74
CA MET A 201 -0.32 -8.53 -2.68
C MET A 201 -1.25 -7.33 -2.87
N SER A 202 -2.55 -7.54 -3.07
CA SER A 202 -3.54 -6.49 -3.27
C SER A 202 -3.70 -5.58 -2.05
N ALA A 203 -3.67 -6.12 -0.83
CA ALA A 203 -3.73 -5.34 0.41
C ALA A 203 -2.51 -4.42 0.56
N HIS A 204 -1.31 -4.92 0.26
CA HIS A 204 -0.09 -4.11 0.23
C HIS A 204 -0.17 -3.00 -0.83
N ALA A 205 -0.68 -3.33 -2.03
CA ALA A 205 -0.85 -2.37 -3.11
C ALA A 205 -1.86 -1.27 -2.76
N VAL A 206 -3.01 -1.62 -2.18
CA VAL A 206 -4.03 -0.66 -1.70
C VAL A 206 -3.41 0.27 -0.64
N TRP A 207 -2.75 -0.29 0.37
CA TRP A 207 -2.08 0.51 1.40
C TRP A 207 -1.04 1.46 0.79
N ALA A 208 -0.22 0.97 -0.14
CA ALA A 208 0.79 1.77 -0.80
C ALA A 208 0.19 2.87 -1.68
N LEU A 209 -0.91 2.59 -2.40
CA LEU A 209 -1.60 3.58 -3.22
C LEU A 209 -2.20 4.72 -2.38
N LEU A 210 -2.91 4.40 -1.31
CA LEU A 210 -3.45 5.42 -0.39
C LEU A 210 -2.33 6.29 0.19
N LYS A 211 -1.22 5.67 0.59
CA LYS A 211 -0.04 6.40 1.07
C LYS A 211 0.63 7.22 -0.04
N SER A 212 0.73 6.70 -1.27
CA SER A 212 1.35 7.41 -2.40
C SER A 212 0.57 8.66 -2.80
N GLN A 213 -0.75 8.60 -2.83
CA GLN A 213 -1.61 9.75 -3.10
C GLN A 213 -1.40 10.86 -2.05
N ARG A 214 -1.33 10.50 -0.78
CA ARG A 214 -1.02 11.43 0.32
C ARG A 214 0.37 12.04 0.18
N LEU A 215 1.41 11.20 0.00
CA LEU A 215 2.79 11.66 -0.11
C LEU A 215 3.03 12.51 -1.35
N SER A 216 2.36 12.24 -2.47
CA SER A 216 2.45 13.06 -3.69
C SER A 216 1.92 14.48 -3.45
N ARG A 217 0.82 14.64 -2.71
CA ARG A 217 0.30 15.96 -2.31
C ARG A 217 1.25 16.67 -1.35
N TRP A 218 1.78 15.97 -0.35
CA TRP A 218 2.78 16.53 0.55
C TRP A 218 4.05 16.99 -0.19
N ALA A 219 4.50 16.22 -1.18
CA ALA A 219 5.66 16.59 -1.98
C ALA A 219 5.46 17.92 -2.73
N ASP A 220 4.26 18.19 -3.21
CA ASP A 220 3.94 19.47 -3.84
C ASP A 220 3.97 20.62 -2.82
N CYS A 221 3.34 20.47 -1.66
CA CYS A 221 3.34 21.49 -0.60
C CYS A 221 4.77 21.79 -0.10
N ILE A 222 5.53 20.74 0.19
CA ILE A 222 6.92 20.86 0.68
C ILE A 222 7.83 21.41 -0.41
N GLY A 223 7.66 20.97 -1.66
CA GLY A 223 8.40 21.46 -2.82
C GLY A 223 8.15 22.96 -3.07
N ALA A 224 6.91 23.43 -2.88
CA ALA A 224 6.57 24.86 -2.98
C ALA A 224 7.26 25.68 -1.87
N MET A 225 7.26 25.21 -0.63
CA MET A 225 8.01 25.82 0.47
C MET A 225 9.50 25.85 0.18
N SER A 226 10.08 24.76 -0.31
CA SER A 226 11.49 24.67 -0.69
C SER A 226 11.84 25.64 -1.82
N LEU A 227 10.97 25.78 -2.83
CA LEU A 227 11.17 26.69 -3.96
C LEU A 227 11.31 28.15 -3.49
N GLU A 228 10.41 28.59 -2.62
CA GLU A 228 10.49 29.95 -2.06
C GLU A 228 11.66 30.14 -1.13
N ALA A 229 11.92 29.16 -0.27
CA ALA A 229 13.08 29.19 0.62
C ALA A 229 14.40 29.27 -0.16
N PHE A 230 14.50 28.62 -1.32
CA PHE A 230 15.67 28.70 -2.21
C PHE A 230 15.69 29.96 -3.09
N ASP A 231 14.70 30.84 -2.97
CA ASP A 231 14.52 32.00 -3.87
C ASP A 231 14.31 31.57 -5.34
N GLY A 232 13.51 30.54 -5.56
CA GLY A 232 13.24 29.97 -6.88
C GLY A 232 12.36 30.86 -7.76
N ARG A 233 12.21 30.45 -9.03
CA ARG A 233 11.43 31.16 -10.07
C ARG A 233 10.09 30.46 -10.31
N ILE A 234 9.06 31.25 -10.61
CA ILE A 234 7.71 30.74 -10.88
C ILE A 234 7.48 30.37 -12.36
N GLU A 235 8.27 30.94 -13.27
CA GLU A 235 8.05 30.79 -14.71
C GLU A 235 8.07 29.32 -15.20
N PRO A 236 8.86 28.39 -14.59
CA PRO A 236 8.81 26.97 -14.94
C PRO A 236 7.43 26.30 -14.75
N PHE A 237 6.52 26.93 -14.01
CA PHE A 237 5.18 26.42 -13.70
C PHE A 237 4.08 27.04 -14.57
N TYR A 238 4.41 27.97 -15.50
CA TYR A 238 3.41 28.60 -16.35
C TYR A 238 2.82 27.61 -17.37
N GLU A 239 1.52 27.64 -17.49
CA GLU A 239 0.70 26.74 -18.32
C GLU A 239 1.23 26.58 -19.75
N LEU A 240 1.65 27.68 -20.39
CA LEU A 240 2.12 27.68 -21.77
C LEU A 240 3.21 26.65 -22.04
N THR A 241 4.14 26.45 -21.10
CA THR A 241 5.20 25.43 -21.21
C THR A 241 4.62 24.02 -21.17
N HIS A 242 3.60 23.78 -20.36
CA HIS A 242 3.04 22.44 -20.14
C HIS A 242 2.07 22.05 -21.25
N LEU A 243 1.43 23.02 -21.92
CA LEU A 243 0.61 22.77 -23.11
C LEU A 243 1.42 22.25 -24.31
N LEU A 244 2.72 22.52 -24.34
CA LEU A 244 3.64 21.97 -25.36
C LEU A 244 4.01 20.50 -25.11
N ARG A 245 3.82 20.01 -23.87
CA ARG A 245 4.14 18.65 -23.45
C ARG A 245 3.05 18.11 -22.51
N ARG A 246 1.97 17.64 -23.08
CA ARG A 246 0.66 17.41 -22.45
C ARG A 246 0.56 16.16 -21.55
N HIS A 247 1.54 15.92 -20.68
CA HIS A 247 1.41 14.92 -19.63
C HIS A 247 0.48 15.44 -18.54
N LYS A 248 -0.55 14.68 -18.20
CA LYS A 248 -1.60 15.10 -17.26
C LYS A 248 -1.02 15.45 -15.89
N GLY A 249 -0.19 14.58 -15.31
CA GLY A 249 0.43 14.83 -14.01
C GLY A 249 1.37 16.04 -14.00
N GLN A 250 2.07 16.32 -15.13
CA GLN A 250 2.91 17.51 -15.26
C GLN A 250 2.08 18.79 -15.19
N MET A 251 0.94 18.83 -15.88
CA MET A 251 0.02 19.97 -15.86
C MET A 251 -0.58 20.16 -14.46
N GLU A 252 -1.11 19.11 -13.85
CA GLU A 252 -1.66 19.13 -12.50
C GLU A 252 -0.63 19.62 -11.45
N THR A 253 0.63 19.22 -11.58
CA THR A 253 1.69 19.67 -10.67
C THR A 253 1.97 21.16 -10.85
N ALA A 254 2.03 21.64 -12.09
CA ALA A 254 2.23 23.05 -12.36
C ALA A 254 1.09 23.91 -11.79
N ASP A 255 -0.15 23.50 -11.99
CA ASP A 255 -1.34 24.18 -11.46
C ASP A 255 -1.36 24.19 -9.93
N ALA A 256 -1.00 23.08 -9.29
CA ALA A 256 -0.89 22.99 -7.85
C ALA A 256 0.13 23.99 -7.29
N PHE A 257 1.31 24.13 -7.93
CA PHE A 257 2.32 25.08 -7.49
C PHE A 257 1.89 26.54 -7.68
N LEU A 258 1.24 26.87 -8.80
CA LEU A 258 0.69 28.21 -9.00
C LEU A 258 -0.33 28.55 -7.90
N SER A 259 -1.21 27.61 -7.56
CA SER A 259 -2.21 27.78 -6.50
C SER A 259 -1.57 27.90 -5.11
N LEU A 260 -0.61 27.03 -4.78
CA LEU A 260 0.09 27.03 -3.49
C LEU A 260 0.88 28.32 -3.26
N LEU A 261 1.39 28.96 -4.32
CA LEU A 261 2.24 30.15 -4.27
C LEU A 261 1.48 31.45 -4.56
N GLU A 262 0.16 31.38 -4.75
CA GLU A 262 -0.64 32.58 -4.97
C GLU A 262 -0.57 33.53 -3.79
N GLY A 263 -0.34 34.82 -4.06
CA GLY A 263 -0.23 35.87 -3.05
C GLY A 263 1.15 36.00 -2.38
N SER A 264 2.13 35.14 -2.71
CA SER A 264 3.46 35.22 -2.14
C SER A 264 4.22 36.50 -2.55
N GLU A 265 4.85 37.15 -1.58
CA GLU A 265 5.81 38.24 -1.81
C GLU A 265 7.15 37.69 -2.31
N LEU A 266 7.58 36.54 -1.76
CA LEU A 266 8.88 35.94 -2.04
C LEU A 266 9.01 35.48 -3.48
N ILE A 267 7.98 34.80 -4.00
CA ILE A 267 8.03 34.27 -5.37
C ILE A 267 8.01 35.38 -6.43
N ARG A 268 7.36 36.52 -6.12
CA ARG A 268 7.19 37.65 -7.05
C ARG A 268 8.35 38.64 -7.07
N ARG A 269 9.25 38.56 -6.09
CA ARG A 269 10.36 39.48 -6.03
C ARG A 269 11.33 39.30 -7.23
N PRO A 270 12.02 40.35 -7.68
CA PRO A 270 13.02 40.25 -8.74
C PRO A 270 14.10 39.22 -8.39
N LYS A 271 14.46 38.36 -9.34
CA LYS A 271 15.47 37.32 -9.17
C LYS A 271 16.78 37.72 -9.83
N GLN A 272 17.92 37.53 -9.11
CA GLN A 272 19.25 37.83 -9.64
C GLN A 272 19.80 36.75 -10.58
N HIS A 273 19.26 35.52 -10.50
CA HIS A 273 19.70 34.38 -11.30
C HIS A 273 18.79 34.18 -12.52
N VAL A 274 19.35 33.62 -13.59
CA VAL A 274 18.65 33.40 -14.86
C VAL A 274 17.68 32.19 -14.77
N GLN A 275 18.11 31.11 -14.10
CA GLN A 275 17.31 29.88 -13.99
C GLN A 275 17.62 29.13 -12.70
N ASP A 276 16.72 28.22 -12.31
CA ASP A 276 16.88 27.33 -11.17
C ASP A 276 17.60 26.02 -11.54
N PRO A 277 18.21 25.34 -10.56
CA PRO A 277 18.60 23.95 -10.69
C PRO A 277 17.40 23.06 -11.04
N TYR A 278 17.67 21.90 -11.65
CA TYR A 278 16.62 20.98 -12.11
C TYR A 278 15.71 20.49 -10.97
N SER A 279 16.24 20.31 -9.76
CA SER A 279 15.44 19.90 -8.60
C SER A 279 14.32 20.90 -8.23
N PHE A 280 14.37 22.12 -8.76
CA PHE A 280 13.30 23.12 -8.63
C PHE A 280 12.54 23.33 -9.94
N ARG A 281 13.24 23.66 -11.05
CA ARG A 281 12.54 23.96 -12.29
C ARG A 281 11.92 22.77 -13.02
N CYS A 282 12.36 21.52 -12.71
CA CYS A 282 11.80 20.30 -13.28
C CYS A 282 10.83 19.58 -12.33
N ILE A 283 10.35 20.24 -11.26
CA ILE A 283 9.33 19.70 -10.37
C ILE A 283 8.09 19.23 -11.14
N PRO A 284 7.50 20.03 -12.08
CA PRO A 284 6.32 19.58 -12.81
C PRO A 284 6.54 18.28 -13.58
N GLN A 285 7.71 18.10 -14.19
CA GLN A 285 8.05 16.91 -14.96
C GLN A 285 8.22 15.67 -14.08
N VAL A 286 8.90 15.81 -12.94
CA VAL A 286 9.21 14.68 -12.05
C VAL A 286 8.00 14.30 -11.19
N HIS A 287 7.42 15.25 -10.44
CA HIS A 287 6.21 14.98 -9.65
C HIS A 287 5.05 14.54 -10.53
N GLY A 288 4.95 15.14 -11.74
CA GLY A 288 3.92 14.77 -12.71
C GLY A 288 4.05 13.34 -13.22
N ALA A 289 5.26 12.87 -13.52
CA ALA A 289 5.49 11.49 -13.92
C ALA A 289 5.09 10.50 -12.79
N VAL A 290 5.35 10.86 -11.54
CA VAL A 290 4.91 10.07 -10.37
C VAL A 290 3.37 10.01 -10.30
N LYS A 291 2.67 11.14 -10.47
CA LYS A 291 1.20 11.18 -10.47
C LYS A 291 0.59 10.34 -11.58
N ASP A 292 1.18 10.40 -12.81
CA ASP A 292 0.72 9.58 -13.93
C ASP A 292 0.90 8.08 -13.63
N ASN A 293 1.99 7.71 -12.96
CA ASN A 293 2.26 6.35 -12.56
C ASN A 293 1.30 5.86 -11.46
N ILE A 294 1.03 6.68 -10.44
CA ILE A 294 0.03 6.38 -9.39
C ILE A 294 -1.32 6.07 -10.02
N ARG A 295 -1.78 6.86 -11.01
CA ARG A 295 -3.05 6.62 -11.72
C ARG A 295 -3.06 5.31 -12.51
N TYR A 296 -1.94 4.98 -13.17
CA TYR A 296 -1.81 3.70 -13.85
C TYR A 296 -1.97 2.53 -12.88
N VAL A 297 -1.22 2.56 -11.78
CA VAL A 297 -1.28 1.49 -10.76
C VAL A 297 -2.67 1.43 -10.13
N GLU A 298 -3.28 2.57 -9.83
CA GLU A 298 -4.66 2.63 -9.30
C GLU A 298 -5.67 1.97 -10.24
N SER A 299 -5.54 2.16 -11.54
CA SER A 299 -6.45 1.54 -12.51
C SER A 299 -6.33 0.02 -12.54
N VAL A 300 -5.12 -0.52 -12.38
CA VAL A 300 -4.90 -1.98 -12.35
C VAL A 300 -5.38 -2.58 -11.04
N ILE A 301 -5.00 -1.98 -9.91
CA ILE A 301 -5.40 -2.47 -8.58
C ILE A 301 -6.91 -2.33 -8.39
N GLY A 302 -7.54 -1.28 -8.96
CA GLY A 302 -8.99 -1.13 -8.97
C GLY A 302 -9.73 -2.33 -9.60
N ASN A 303 -9.17 -2.93 -10.65
CA ASN A 303 -9.71 -4.16 -11.23
C ASN A 303 -9.47 -5.36 -10.31
N GLU A 304 -8.26 -5.50 -9.77
CA GLU A 304 -7.88 -6.66 -8.94
C GLU A 304 -8.72 -6.79 -7.67
N ILE A 305 -8.95 -5.69 -6.95
CA ILE A 305 -9.75 -5.71 -5.71
C ILE A 305 -11.23 -6.01 -5.93
N ASN A 306 -11.68 -6.01 -7.18
CA ASN A 306 -13.03 -6.35 -7.63
C ASN A 306 -13.07 -7.68 -8.40
N SER A 307 -12.16 -8.60 -8.12
CA SER A 307 -12.01 -9.86 -8.85
C SER A 307 -12.12 -11.07 -7.93
N ALA A 308 -12.65 -12.18 -8.47
CA ALA A 308 -12.55 -13.50 -7.87
C ALA A 308 -11.25 -14.15 -8.33
N THR A 309 -10.27 -14.22 -7.42
CA THR A 309 -8.88 -14.61 -7.74
C THR A 309 -8.47 -15.97 -7.19
N ASP A 310 -9.44 -16.79 -6.79
CA ASP A 310 -9.18 -18.18 -6.42
C ASP A 310 -9.33 -19.15 -7.62
N ASN A 311 -9.08 -20.43 -7.40
CA ASN A 311 -9.17 -21.49 -8.39
C ASN A 311 -9.52 -22.84 -7.71
N PRO A 312 -10.38 -23.68 -8.34
CA PRO A 312 -11.17 -23.45 -9.55
C PRO A 312 -12.33 -22.48 -9.28
N ASN A 313 -12.77 -21.79 -10.34
CA ASN A 313 -13.97 -20.96 -10.27
C ASN A 313 -15.22 -21.79 -10.58
N VAL A 314 -16.29 -21.53 -9.85
CA VAL A 314 -17.57 -22.24 -9.94
C VAL A 314 -18.61 -21.34 -10.60
N PHE A 315 -19.30 -21.86 -11.61
CA PHE A 315 -20.31 -21.16 -12.40
C PHE A 315 -21.62 -21.95 -12.36
N PRO A 316 -22.48 -21.72 -11.35
CA PRO A 316 -23.71 -22.49 -11.17
C PRO A 316 -24.70 -22.36 -12.35
N ASP A 317 -24.80 -21.17 -12.94
CA ASP A 317 -25.76 -20.89 -14.02
C ASP A 317 -25.34 -21.55 -15.34
N GLU A 318 -24.03 -21.70 -15.58
CA GLU A 318 -23.46 -22.35 -16.77
C GLU A 318 -23.21 -23.84 -16.56
N ASP A 319 -23.49 -24.37 -15.38
CA ASP A 319 -23.20 -25.75 -14.99
C ASP A 319 -21.74 -26.14 -15.20
N MET A 320 -20.80 -25.25 -14.79
CA MET A 320 -19.36 -25.42 -15.01
C MET A 320 -18.52 -25.19 -13.76
N ILE A 321 -17.42 -25.94 -13.65
CA ILE A 321 -16.32 -25.71 -12.73
C ILE A 321 -15.04 -25.63 -13.58
N ILE A 322 -14.37 -24.49 -13.55
CA ILE A 322 -13.25 -24.19 -14.45
C ILE A 322 -11.98 -23.98 -13.63
N SER A 323 -10.94 -24.80 -13.92
CA SER A 323 -9.59 -24.55 -13.40
C SER A 323 -8.82 -23.67 -14.37
N ALA A 324 -8.40 -22.51 -13.92
CA ALA A 324 -7.69 -21.47 -14.69
C ALA A 324 -6.60 -20.81 -13.85
N GLY A 325 -6.12 -19.63 -14.23
CA GLY A 325 -4.99 -18.95 -13.65
C GLY A 325 -5.31 -17.60 -13.00
N ASN A 326 -6.55 -17.36 -12.54
CA ASN A 326 -6.95 -16.06 -11.96
C ASN A 326 -6.19 -15.69 -10.68
N PHE A 327 -5.52 -16.65 -10.06
CA PHE A 327 -4.66 -16.43 -8.90
C PHE A 327 -3.28 -15.85 -9.26
N HIS A 328 -2.89 -15.82 -10.53
CA HIS A 328 -1.53 -15.43 -10.91
C HIS A 328 -1.25 -13.96 -10.61
N GLY A 329 -0.22 -13.68 -9.81
CA GLY A 329 0.06 -12.34 -9.31
C GLY A 329 0.69 -11.37 -10.30
N GLU A 330 1.04 -11.80 -11.52
CA GLU A 330 1.74 -10.98 -12.51
C GLU A 330 1.03 -9.64 -12.83
N PRO A 331 -0.30 -9.60 -13.01
CA PRO A 331 -1.00 -8.35 -13.29
C PRO A 331 -0.76 -7.23 -12.26
N ILE A 332 -0.46 -7.59 -11.01
CA ILE A 332 -0.23 -6.62 -9.92
C ILE A 332 1.25 -6.54 -9.49
N ALA A 333 2.07 -7.54 -9.78
CA ALA A 333 3.51 -7.52 -9.47
C ALA A 333 4.23 -6.39 -10.22
N ILE A 334 4.02 -6.29 -11.54
CA ILE A 334 4.62 -5.26 -12.40
C ILE A 334 4.20 -3.84 -11.97
N PRO A 335 2.90 -3.53 -11.77
CA PRO A 335 2.49 -2.22 -11.27
C PRO A 335 3.09 -1.85 -9.91
N MET A 336 3.22 -2.79 -8.97
CA MET A 336 3.85 -2.52 -7.67
C MET A 336 5.33 -2.17 -7.80
N ASP A 337 6.09 -2.87 -8.64
CA ASP A 337 7.48 -2.49 -8.94
C ASP A 337 7.57 -1.12 -9.61
N THR A 338 6.65 -0.83 -10.53
CA THR A 338 6.57 0.46 -11.21
C THR A 338 6.27 1.60 -10.22
N LEU A 339 5.36 1.36 -9.25
CA LEU A 339 5.07 2.32 -8.18
C LEU A 339 6.28 2.55 -7.27
N ALA A 340 7.03 1.49 -6.93
CA ALA A 340 8.24 1.62 -6.14
C ALA A 340 9.28 2.53 -6.84
N ILE A 341 9.48 2.35 -8.15
CA ILE A 341 10.37 3.19 -8.97
C ILE A 341 9.87 4.65 -8.98
N ALA A 342 8.59 4.87 -9.25
CA ALA A 342 8.02 6.21 -9.31
C ALA A 342 8.15 6.95 -7.97
N MET A 343 7.80 6.31 -6.86
CA MET A 343 7.89 6.92 -5.54
C MET A 343 9.33 7.17 -5.11
N SER A 344 10.27 6.32 -5.50
CA SER A 344 11.71 6.54 -5.28
C SER A 344 12.20 7.82 -5.95
N GLU A 345 11.72 8.16 -7.16
CA GLU A 345 12.08 9.40 -7.85
C GLU A 345 11.54 10.64 -7.14
N LEU A 346 10.38 10.53 -6.48
CA LEU A 346 9.86 11.61 -5.63
C LEU A 346 10.81 11.92 -4.46
N ALA A 347 11.36 10.88 -3.83
CA ALA A 347 12.38 11.03 -2.79
C ALA A 347 13.72 11.54 -3.35
N ASN A 348 14.12 11.11 -4.54
CA ASN A 348 15.35 11.54 -5.19
C ASN A 348 15.36 13.06 -5.42
N ILE A 349 14.30 13.60 -6.02
CA ILE A 349 14.23 15.05 -6.28
C ILE A 349 14.11 15.85 -4.98
N SER A 350 13.41 15.31 -3.97
CA SER A 350 13.30 15.89 -2.62
C SER A 350 14.67 16.03 -1.98
N GLU A 351 15.47 14.95 -1.96
CA GLU A 351 16.83 14.97 -1.40
C GLU A 351 17.72 15.98 -2.13
N ARG A 352 17.62 16.12 -3.45
CA ARG A 352 18.37 17.16 -4.20
C ARG A 352 17.96 18.57 -3.79
N ARG A 353 16.72 18.84 -3.42
CA ARG A 353 16.28 20.12 -2.87
C ARG A 353 16.86 20.35 -1.47
N ILE A 354 16.86 19.34 -0.59
CA ILE A 354 17.52 19.40 0.73
C ILE A 354 18.98 19.82 0.57
N TYR A 355 19.72 19.13 -0.32
CA TYR A 355 21.12 19.46 -0.59
C TYR A 355 21.31 20.92 -1.04
N LYS A 356 20.41 21.43 -1.89
CA LYS A 356 20.47 22.83 -2.34
C LYS A 356 20.17 23.84 -1.23
N LEU A 357 19.20 23.55 -0.37
CA LEU A 357 18.84 24.44 0.73
C LEU A 357 19.98 24.64 1.72
N ILE A 358 20.76 23.59 2.01
CA ILE A 358 21.89 23.66 2.97
C ILE A 358 23.19 24.18 2.37
N SER A 359 23.24 24.44 1.07
CA SER A 359 24.51 24.72 0.34
C SER A 359 25.09 26.12 0.53
N GLY A 360 24.43 26.99 1.28
CA GLY A 360 24.87 28.38 1.44
C GLY A 360 24.65 29.25 0.20
N GLN A 361 23.84 28.79 -0.75
CA GLN A 361 23.53 29.52 -1.99
C GLN A 361 22.35 30.49 -1.82
N ARG A 362 22.26 31.47 -2.70
CA ARG A 362 21.12 32.40 -2.81
C ARG A 362 20.79 33.12 -1.49
N GLY A 363 21.84 33.47 -0.69
CA GLY A 363 21.68 34.19 0.55
C GLY A 363 21.15 33.36 1.74
N LEU A 364 21.05 32.04 1.60
CA LEU A 364 20.87 31.14 2.74
C LEU A 364 22.21 30.95 3.48
N PRO A 365 22.21 30.84 4.81
CA PRO A 365 23.40 30.46 5.53
C PRO A 365 23.79 29.01 5.23
N MET A 366 25.10 28.74 5.21
CA MET A 366 25.61 27.37 5.07
C MET A 366 25.03 26.48 6.18
N PHE A 367 24.49 25.32 5.81
CA PHE A 367 23.81 24.35 6.70
C PHE A 367 22.64 24.94 7.50
N LEU A 368 22.04 26.05 7.06
CA LEU A 368 20.87 26.71 7.65
C LEU A 368 21.00 27.00 9.14
N VAL A 369 22.21 27.40 9.57
CA VAL A 369 22.51 27.65 10.98
C VAL A 369 23.40 28.88 11.13
N ALA A 370 23.29 29.57 12.27
CA ALA A 370 24.22 30.65 12.64
C ALA A 370 25.59 30.09 13.05
N LYS A 371 26.64 30.83 12.78
CA LYS A 371 28.02 30.47 13.14
C LYS A 371 28.43 29.07 12.66
N PRO A 372 28.45 28.82 11.32
CA PRO A 372 28.94 27.55 10.77
C PRO A 372 30.35 27.26 11.26
N GLY A 373 30.65 26.00 11.58
CA GLY A 373 31.90 25.57 12.20
C GLY A 373 31.77 25.33 13.69
N LEU A 374 31.15 26.25 14.44
CA LEU A 374 30.70 25.99 15.81
C LEU A 374 29.43 25.09 15.79
N ASN A 375 28.53 25.36 14.85
CA ASN A 375 27.34 24.58 14.62
C ASN A 375 27.45 23.85 13.28
N SER A 376 27.00 22.59 13.23
CA SER A 376 26.88 21.75 12.03
C SER A 376 25.50 21.89 11.36
N GLY A 377 24.48 22.29 12.11
CA GLY A 377 23.14 22.57 11.65
C GLY A 377 22.51 21.37 10.91
N PHE A 378 22.04 21.62 9.70
CA PHE A 378 21.31 20.66 8.89
C PHE A 378 22.20 19.80 7.96
N MET A 379 23.53 19.76 8.21
CA MET A 379 24.45 18.93 7.42
C MET A 379 24.06 17.46 7.48
N ILE A 380 23.89 16.89 8.66
CA ILE A 380 23.65 15.43 8.84
C ILE A 380 22.21 15.01 8.55
N PRO A 381 21.17 15.80 8.77
CA PRO A 381 19.84 15.50 8.20
C PRO A 381 19.84 15.24 6.69
N GLN A 382 20.65 15.96 5.89
CA GLN A 382 20.82 15.68 4.47
C GLN A 382 21.51 14.31 4.24
N TYR A 383 22.52 13.95 5.03
CA TYR A 383 23.16 12.63 4.93
C TYR A 383 22.16 11.51 5.19
N THR A 384 21.27 11.69 6.16
CA THR A 384 20.19 10.74 6.44
C THR A 384 19.28 10.56 5.23
N ALA A 385 18.82 11.66 4.62
CA ALA A 385 18.01 11.61 3.40
C ALA A 385 18.77 10.93 2.24
N ALA A 386 20.04 11.26 2.02
CA ALA A 386 20.87 10.68 0.97
C ALA A 386 21.09 9.17 1.16
N SER A 387 21.29 8.71 2.40
CA SER A 387 21.42 7.26 2.70
C SER A 387 20.14 6.49 2.40
N ILE A 388 18.97 7.07 2.72
CA ILE A 388 17.65 6.48 2.47
C ILE A 388 17.37 6.40 0.96
N VAL A 389 17.67 7.45 0.21
CA VAL A 389 17.54 7.46 -1.24
C VAL A 389 18.45 6.42 -1.91
N SER A 390 19.67 6.24 -1.39
CA SER A 390 20.56 5.16 -1.84
C SER A 390 19.99 3.77 -1.55
N GLN A 391 19.34 3.56 -0.39
CA GLN A 391 18.65 2.31 -0.08
C GLN A 391 17.49 2.05 -1.05
N ASN A 392 16.70 3.08 -1.40
CA ASN A 392 15.60 2.95 -2.36
C ASN A 392 16.06 2.41 -3.70
N LYS A 393 17.26 2.78 -4.16
CA LYS A 393 17.82 2.25 -5.42
C LYS A 393 17.91 0.72 -5.42
N MET A 394 18.29 0.11 -4.30
CA MET A 394 18.33 -1.35 -4.17
C MET A 394 16.91 -1.94 -4.10
N LEU A 395 16.00 -1.27 -3.39
CA LEU A 395 14.62 -1.71 -3.23
C LEU A 395 13.80 -1.57 -4.54
N CYS A 396 14.21 -0.72 -5.47
CA CYS A 396 13.56 -0.55 -6.77
C CYS A 396 14.00 -1.58 -7.82
N TRP A 397 14.89 -2.53 -7.48
CA TRP A 397 15.17 -3.64 -8.39
C TRP A 397 13.90 -4.46 -8.60
N PRO A 398 13.40 -4.64 -9.86
CA PRO A 398 12.12 -5.29 -10.07
C PRO A 398 12.12 -6.75 -9.62
N ALA A 399 11.21 -7.11 -8.71
CA ALA A 399 11.03 -8.50 -8.29
C ALA A 399 10.18 -9.28 -9.31
N SER A 400 9.28 -8.60 -10.01
CA SER A 400 8.43 -9.16 -11.06
C SER A 400 9.18 -9.68 -12.29
N CYS A 401 10.50 -9.41 -12.41
CA CYS A 401 11.34 -9.95 -13.48
C CYS A 401 11.91 -11.34 -13.16
N ASP A 402 11.67 -11.87 -11.97
CA ASP A 402 12.18 -13.17 -11.51
C ASP A 402 11.08 -14.22 -11.52
N SER A 403 11.49 -15.47 -11.71
CA SER A 403 10.59 -16.63 -11.68
C SER A 403 11.35 -17.88 -11.26
N ILE A 404 10.87 -18.53 -10.20
CA ILE A 404 11.46 -19.76 -9.64
C ILE A 404 10.40 -20.86 -9.69
N PRO A 405 10.61 -21.94 -10.47
CA PRO A 405 9.63 -23.02 -10.56
C PRO A 405 9.45 -23.74 -9.22
N SER A 406 8.20 -24.13 -8.92
CA SER A 406 7.81 -24.84 -7.71
C SER A 406 6.87 -26.01 -8.01
N SER A 407 6.44 -26.75 -6.98
CA SER A 407 5.47 -27.86 -7.10
C SER A 407 5.83 -28.87 -8.21
N GLN A 408 7.12 -29.32 -8.22
CA GLN A 408 7.66 -30.26 -9.22
C GLN A 408 7.51 -29.78 -10.68
N GLY A 409 7.53 -28.45 -10.89
CA GLY A 409 7.38 -27.85 -12.21
C GLY A 409 5.93 -27.65 -12.67
N GLN A 410 4.94 -27.95 -11.84
CA GLN A 410 3.54 -27.61 -12.14
C GLN A 410 3.35 -26.09 -12.16
N GLU A 411 4.07 -25.38 -11.29
CA GLU A 411 4.15 -23.93 -11.19
C GLU A 411 5.49 -23.48 -11.79
N ASP A 412 5.62 -23.56 -13.11
CA ASP A 412 6.87 -23.35 -13.86
C ASP A 412 7.14 -21.87 -14.19
N HIS A 413 6.13 -21.01 -14.02
CA HIS A 413 6.23 -19.56 -14.11
C HIS A 413 5.44 -18.90 -12.98
N VAL A 414 6.10 -18.04 -12.19
CA VAL A 414 5.53 -17.39 -11.02
C VAL A 414 5.86 -15.89 -11.03
N SER A 415 5.04 -15.08 -10.37
CA SER A 415 5.10 -13.62 -10.46
C SER A 415 6.13 -12.95 -9.55
N MET A 416 6.53 -13.60 -8.44
CA MET A 416 7.27 -12.99 -7.33
C MET A 416 6.62 -11.71 -6.76
N GLY A 417 5.30 -11.53 -6.98
CA GLY A 417 4.57 -10.32 -6.65
C GLY A 417 4.53 -10.02 -5.14
N SER A 418 4.64 -11.02 -4.28
CA SER A 418 4.76 -10.82 -2.83
C SER A 418 6.05 -10.09 -2.45
N ASN A 419 7.15 -10.34 -3.18
CA ASN A 419 8.40 -9.60 -3.01
C ASN A 419 8.26 -8.15 -3.52
N SER A 420 7.54 -7.93 -4.65
CA SER A 420 7.20 -6.58 -5.12
C SER A 420 6.38 -5.83 -4.06
N ALA A 421 5.41 -6.50 -3.43
CA ALA A 421 4.53 -5.94 -2.41
C ALA A 421 5.28 -5.50 -1.14
N THR A 422 6.08 -6.40 -0.56
CA THR A 422 6.76 -6.14 0.73
C THR A 422 7.86 -5.09 0.61
N LYS A 423 8.64 -5.10 -0.47
CA LYS A 423 9.66 -4.06 -0.69
C LYS A 423 9.05 -2.69 -1.00
N LEU A 424 7.88 -2.63 -1.66
CA LEU A 424 7.16 -1.38 -1.92
C LEU A 424 6.79 -0.68 -0.60
N VAL A 425 6.32 -1.40 0.41
CA VAL A 425 6.03 -0.84 1.74
C VAL A 425 7.27 -0.14 2.32
N ARG A 426 8.44 -0.75 2.19
CA ARG A 426 9.70 -0.14 2.65
C ARG A 426 10.07 1.12 1.89
N VAL A 427 9.87 1.13 0.56
CA VAL A 427 10.07 2.34 -0.26
C VAL A 427 9.14 3.46 0.19
N MET A 428 7.87 3.15 0.46
CA MET A 428 6.90 4.15 0.91
C MET A 428 7.28 4.80 2.24
N ASP A 429 7.80 4.03 3.20
CA ASP A 429 8.30 4.57 4.48
C ASP A 429 9.54 5.46 4.28
N ASN A 430 10.42 5.04 3.41
CA ASN A 430 11.61 5.79 3.05
C ASN A 430 11.25 7.15 2.40
N VAL A 431 10.30 7.15 1.47
CA VAL A 431 9.80 8.38 0.83
C VAL A 431 9.18 9.32 1.86
N GLU A 432 8.33 8.81 2.75
CA GLU A 432 7.75 9.57 3.86
C GLU A 432 8.84 10.25 4.71
N THR A 433 9.88 9.50 5.06
CA THR A 433 10.99 10.02 5.85
C THR A 433 11.77 11.12 5.12
N VAL A 434 12.07 10.93 3.84
CA VAL A 434 12.82 11.94 3.04
C VAL A 434 11.99 13.22 2.89
N LEU A 435 10.69 13.12 2.62
CA LEU A 435 9.79 14.29 2.55
C LEU A 435 9.69 15.02 3.90
N ALA A 436 9.67 14.30 5.01
CA ALA A 436 9.68 14.90 6.35
C ALA A 436 10.99 15.66 6.63
N ILE A 437 12.13 15.11 6.20
CA ILE A 437 13.42 15.79 6.29
C ILE A 437 13.42 17.04 5.38
N GLU A 438 12.85 16.98 4.19
CA GLU A 438 12.72 18.16 3.33
C GLU A 438 11.85 19.24 3.99
N LEU A 439 10.71 18.89 4.56
CA LEU A 439 9.87 19.84 5.30
C LEU A 439 10.66 20.52 6.42
N PHE A 440 11.42 19.74 7.19
CA PHE A 440 12.25 20.27 8.27
C PHE A 440 13.30 21.27 7.76
N ASN A 441 13.99 20.97 6.66
CA ASN A 441 14.94 21.85 6.01
C ASN A 441 14.28 23.09 5.38
N ALA A 442 13.18 22.89 4.66
CA ALA A 442 12.45 23.95 3.96
C ALA A 442 11.86 24.98 4.94
N ALA A 443 11.23 24.51 6.02
CA ALA A 443 10.72 25.36 7.09
C ALA A 443 11.85 26.19 7.74
N GLN A 444 12.99 25.54 8.03
CA GLN A 444 14.17 26.24 8.56
C GLN A 444 14.68 27.31 7.59
N ALA A 445 14.82 26.95 6.30
CA ALA A 445 15.34 27.85 5.27
C ALA A 445 14.40 29.04 5.01
N LEU A 446 13.07 28.84 5.07
CA LEU A 446 12.10 29.88 4.82
C LEU A 446 12.15 31.00 5.85
N GLU A 447 12.50 30.70 7.11
CA GLU A 447 12.65 31.72 8.17
C GLU A 447 13.78 32.72 7.88
N PHE A 448 14.82 32.31 7.16
CA PHE A 448 15.87 33.22 6.72
C PHE A 448 15.44 34.21 5.61
N ARG A 449 14.20 34.06 5.10
CA ARG A 449 13.62 34.99 4.14
C ARG A 449 12.85 36.15 4.78
N ARG A 450 12.67 36.12 6.10
CA ARG A 450 12.02 37.20 6.83
C ARG A 450 12.76 38.54 6.64
N PRO A 451 12.04 39.69 6.52
CA PRO A 451 10.63 39.90 6.81
C PRO A 451 9.68 39.56 5.63
N GLY A 452 10.19 39.14 4.45
CA GLY A 452 9.36 38.74 3.32
C GLY A 452 8.46 37.56 3.68
N LYS A 453 7.22 37.57 3.17
CA LYS A 453 6.23 36.55 3.42
C LYS A 453 6.00 35.65 2.22
N SER A 454 5.82 34.38 2.49
CA SER A 454 5.33 33.38 1.55
C SER A 454 3.84 33.59 1.22
N SER A 455 3.24 32.70 0.44
CA SER A 455 1.80 32.70 0.22
C SER A 455 1.03 32.44 1.52
N PRO A 456 -0.23 32.87 1.63
CA PRO A 456 -1.07 32.56 2.81
C PRO A 456 -1.15 31.05 3.11
N ALA A 457 -1.18 30.20 2.06
CA ALA A 457 -1.19 28.76 2.22
C ALA A 457 0.10 28.23 2.89
N ILE A 458 1.25 28.61 2.35
CA ILE A 458 2.56 28.18 2.89
C ILE A 458 2.81 28.76 4.28
N GLU A 459 2.42 30.02 4.55
CA GLU A 459 2.54 30.62 5.89
C GLU A 459 1.68 29.85 6.93
N LYS A 460 0.47 29.48 6.56
CA LYS A 460 -0.40 28.66 7.43
C LYS A 460 0.21 27.29 7.71
N LEU A 461 0.80 26.64 6.70
CA LEU A 461 1.52 25.38 6.87
C LEU A 461 2.73 25.55 7.80
N LEU A 462 3.55 26.58 7.58
CA LEU A 462 4.71 26.88 8.42
C LEU A 462 4.30 27.16 9.87
N GLU A 463 3.26 27.95 10.08
CA GLU A 463 2.73 28.24 11.43
C GLU A 463 2.27 26.96 12.15
N SER A 464 1.54 26.08 11.45
CA SER A 464 1.10 24.80 12.01
C SER A 464 2.28 23.90 12.33
N TYR A 465 3.27 23.83 11.44
CA TYR A 465 4.47 23.04 11.63
C TYR A 465 5.33 23.54 12.81
N ARG A 466 5.45 24.87 12.98
CA ARG A 466 6.21 25.49 14.08
C ARG A 466 5.63 25.24 15.47
N LYS A 467 4.37 24.88 15.57
CA LYS A 467 3.76 24.42 16.84
C LYS A 467 4.35 23.07 17.31
N VAL A 468 4.88 22.27 16.38
CA VAL A 468 5.38 20.93 16.64
C VAL A 468 6.91 20.86 16.58
N VAL A 469 7.50 21.53 15.60
CA VAL A 469 8.96 21.55 15.36
C VAL A 469 9.45 23.00 15.40
N PRO A 470 10.23 23.40 16.43
CA PRO A 470 10.73 24.77 16.58
C PRO A 470 11.79 25.12 15.54
N PHE A 471 12.07 26.41 15.37
CA PHE A 471 13.25 26.88 14.67
C PHE A 471 14.52 26.41 15.41
N VAL A 472 15.53 25.97 14.67
CA VAL A 472 16.82 25.51 15.22
C VAL A 472 17.84 26.63 15.11
N ASP A 473 18.11 27.29 16.23
CA ASP A 473 19.05 28.40 16.28
C ASP A 473 20.50 27.93 16.51
N VAL A 474 20.67 26.89 17.32
CA VAL A 474 21.94 26.24 17.63
C VAL A 474 21.82 24.74 17.51
N ASP A 475 22.95 24.03 17.37
CA ASP A 475 22.92 22.56 17.27
C ASP A 475 22.16 21.93 18.44
N THR A 476 21.28 21.00 18.09
CA THR A 476 20.42 20.28 19.02
C THR A 476 20.28 18.81 18.59
N TYR A 477 19.63 18.00 19.44
CA TYR A 477 19.34 16.61 19.10
C TYR A 477 18.26 16.51 18.00
N MET A 478 18.69 16.21 16.76
CA MET A 478 17.87 16.30 15.56
C MET A 478 16.85 15.17 15.42
N HIS A 479 17.16 13.95 15.91
CA HIS A 479 16.28 12.78 15.70
C HIS A 479 14.83 12.99 16.15
N PRO A 480 14.55 13.50 17.37
CA PRO A 480 13.16 13.74 17.79
C PRO A 480 12.42 14.74 16.88
N LEU A 481 13.12 15.72 16.31
CA LEU A 481 12.53 16.71 15.41
C LEU A 481 12.19 16.09 14.05
N ILE A 482 13.02 15.19 13.54
CA ILE A 482 12.73 14.41 12.34
C ILE A 482 11.51 13.50 12.59
N MET A 483 11.46 12.80 13.72
CA MET A 483 10.30 11.95 14.07
C MET A 483 9.00 12.74 14.16
N LYS A 484 9.02 13.91 14.80
CA LYS A 484 7.87 14.83 14.84
C LYS A 484 7.47 15.32 13.44
N SER A 485 8.43 15.52 12.54
CA SER A 485 8.16 15.90 11.16
C SER A 485 7.47 14.76 10.38
N ILE A 486 7.86 13.51 10.62
CA ILE A 486 7.20 12.33 10.06
C ILE A 486 5.75 12.23 10.57
N GLU A 487 5.54 12.37 11.88
CA GLU A 487 4.19 12.37 12.46
C GLU A 487 3.33 13.51 11.91
N PHE A 488 3.91 14.69 11.71
CA PHE A 488 3.21 15.85 11.16
C PHE A 488 2.66 15.56 9.75
N ILE A 489 3.44 14.96 8.85
CA ILE A 489 2.98 14.63 7.49
C ILE A 489 2.08 13.38 7.43
N ARG A 490 2.05 12.55 8.47
CA ARG A 490 1.09 11.45 8.61
C ARG A 490 -0.32 11.92 8.88
N ASN A 491 -0.47 13.03 9.58
CA ASN A 491 -1.77 13.61 9.87
C ASN A 491 -2.27 14.45 8.68
N GLU A 492 -3.24 13.92 7.94
CA GLU A 492 -3.84 14.59 6.78
C GLU A 492 -4.50 15.93 7.12
N ALA A 493 -4.94 16.14 8.37
CA ALA A 493 -5.51 17.41 8.81
C ALA A 493 -4.50 18.58 8.78
N ASN A 494 -3.19 18.29 8.72
CA ASN A 494 -2.13 19.29 8.58
C ASN A 494 -1.89 19.71 7.12
N MET A 495 -2.47 18.99 6.15
CA MET A 495 -2.30 19.27 4.73
C MET A 495 -3.14 20.48 4.30
N LEU A 496 -2.65 21.23 3.31
CA LEU A 496 -3.32 22.40 2.72
C LEU A 496 -4.47 22.01 1.77
#